data_bb07a1efc905a8c73c06bfa98bded0a0
#
_entry.id   bb07a1efc905a8c73c06bfa98bded0a0
#
_cell.length_a   1.000
_cell.length_b   1.000
_cell.length_c   1.000
_cell.angle_alpha   90.00
_cell.angle_beta   90.00
_cell.angle_gamma   90.00
#
_symmetry.space_group_name_H-M   'P 1'
#
loop_
_entity.id
_entity.type
_entity.pdbx_description
1 polymer ?
#
loop_
_entity_poly.entity_id
_entity_poly.type
_entity_poly.pdbx_seq_one_letter_code
_entity_poly.pdbx_strand_id
1 'polypeptide(L)'
;HQQVDWQKIKAIPLLGIDEIALKKGHKDFVVIVSAINEQGEKHILAVLPDRKKDTVKAFLAAIPAVNKATIQRVCVDMYEGYSNAVYETLPGVAVIVDRFHVAKNYRSCADKARKQEMKALKNNLSDDDYAELKGVMWLFRKSWASLIKAQQVTLLLLFGYSPVLRQIYMFREVLTSIFNRPLTKPQAVSELNA
;
A
#
# COMPACT_ATOMS: atom_id res chain seq x y z
N HIS A 1 3.86 11.13 27.87
CA HIS A 1 4.74 11.11 26.69
C HIS A 1 6.03 10.41 27.09
N GLN A 2 6.24 9.21 26.56
CA GLN A 2 7.52 8.55 26.71
C GLN A 2 8.50 9.28 25.79
N GLN A 3 9.47 9.95 26.36
CA GLN A 3 10.48 10.70 25.61
C GLN A 3 11.46 9.69 24.98
N VAL A 4 11.74 9.83 23.69
CA VAL A 4 12.69 8.94 23.00
C VAL A 4 14.07 9.08 23.63
N ASP A 5 14.65 7.98 24.05
CA ASP A 5 16.04 7.93 24.50
C ASP A 5 16.96 7.82 23.28
N TRP A 6 17.26 8.97 22.69
CA TRP A 6 18.09 9.04 21.48
C TRP A 6 19.51 8.51 21.66
N GLN A 7 20.01 8.44 22.88
CA GLN A 7 21.37 7.93 23.17
C GLN A 7 21.45 6.41 22.96
N LYS A 8 20.33 5.70 23.14
CA LYS A 8 20.26 4.26 22.90
C LYS A 8 20.10 3.88 21.42
N ILE A 9 19.75 4.85 20.56
CA ILE A 9 19.51 4.62 19.16
C ILE A 9 20.74 5.03 18.36
N LYS A 10 21.55 4.05 17.94
CA LYS A 10 22.82 4.30 17.24
C LYS A 10 22.63 4.78 15.80
N ALA A 11 21.75 4.12 15.05
CA ALA A 11 21.46 4.45 13.65
C ALA A 11 20.00 4.15 13.29
N ILE A 12 19.45 4.94 12.39
CA ILE A 12 18.07 4.84 11.88
C ILE A 12 18.11 4.85 10.35
N PRO A 13 18.60 3.79 9.68
CA PRO A 13 18.65 3.78 8.22
C PRO A 13 17.28 3.86 7.56
N LEU A 14 16.23 3.39 8.24
CA LEU A 14 14.87 3.45 7.76
C LEU A 14 13.93 3.99 8.85
N LEU A 15 13.22 5.07 8.52
CA LEU A 15 12.14 5.63 9.32
C LEU A 15 10.79 5.26 8.70
N GLY A 16 9.80 4.92 9.49
CA GLY A 16 8.43 4.67 9.07
C GLY A 16 7.48 5.68 9.69
N ILE A 17 6.57 6.22 8.88
CA ILE A 17 5.49 7.11 9.31
C ILE A 17 4.18 6.51 8.82
N ASP A 18 3.30 6.12 9.75
CA ASP A 18 2.03 5.47 9.45
C ASP A 18 0.92 6.02 10.36
N GLU A 19 -0.33 5.92 9.93
CA GLU A 19 -1.47 6.39 10.73
C GLU A 19 -2.33 5.24 11.24
N ILE A 20 -2.83 5.39 12.45
CA ILE A 20 -3.82 4.49 13.03
C ILE A 20 -5.06 5.27 13.43
N ALA A 21 -6.23 4.79 12.98
CA ALA A 21 -7.50 5.31 13.45
C ALA A 21 -7.84 4.70 14.82
N LEU A 22 -8.03 5.53 15.84
CA LEU A 22 -8.36 5.08 17.20
C LEU A 22 -9.83 4.70 17.35
N LYS A 23 -10.71 5.25 16.51
CA LYS A 23 -12.15 4.98 16.57
C LYS A 23 -12.70 4.45 15.25
N LYS A 24 -13.72 3.60 15.33
CA LYS A 24 -14.50 3.18 14.15
C LYS A 24 -15.06 4.42 13.45
N GLY A 25 -14.92 4.46 12.11
CA GLY A 25 -15.38 5.58 11.29
C GLY A 25 -14.31 6.61 10.93
N HIS A 26 -13.03 6.33 11.18
CA HIS A 26 -11.87 7.14 10.74
C HIS A 26 -11.94 8.61 11.20
N LYS A 27 -12.29 8.87 12.47
CA LYS A 27 -12.44 10.23 12.97
C LYS A 27 -11.27 10.72 13.83
N ASP A 28 -10.60 9.83 14.56
CA ASP A 28 -9.46 10.19 15.41
C ASP A 28 -8.23 9.40 14.94
N PHE A 29 -7.26 10.09 14.39
CA PHE A 29 -6.03 9.50 13.91
C PHE A 29 -4.87 9.87 14.82
N VAL A 30 -4.00 8.92 15.06
CA VAL A 30 -2.66 9.14 15.60
C VAL A 30 -1.64 8.70 14.57
N VAL A 31 -0.49 9.35 14.56
CA VAL A 31 0.62 8.96 13.70
C VAL A 31 1.65 8.20 14.53
N ILE A 32 2.03 7.03 14.04
CA ILE A 32 3.12 6.26 14.62
C ILE A 32 4.38 6.53 13.81
N VAL A 33 5.41 7.02 14.50
CA VAL A 33 6.75 7.10 13.92
C VAL A 33 7.57 5.94 14.45
N SER A 34 8.10 5.14 13.54
CA SER A 34 8.93 3.96 13.85
C SER A 34 10.28 4.05 13.18
N ALA A 35 11.28 3.40 13.75
CA ALA A 35 12.61 3.22 13.18
C ALA A 35 12.91 1.75 13.00
N ILE A 36 13.68 1.41 11.97
CA ILE A 36 14.30 0.10 11.80
C ILE A 36 15.82 0.35 11.85
N ASN A 37 16.50 -0.33 12.76
CA ASN A 37 17.94 -0.25 12.91
C ASN A 37 18.68 -1.13 11.88
N GLU A 38 20.01 -1.13 11.90
CA GLU A 38 20.84 -1.94 11.00
C GLU A 38 20.65 -3.45 11.20
N GLN A 39 20.21 -3.88 12.37
CA GLN A 39 19.93 -5.27 12.70
C GLN A 39 18.51 -5.70 12.24
N GLY A 40 17.73 -4.78 11.70
CA GLY A 40 16.34 -5.04 11.28
C GLY A 40 15.31 -4.97 12.42
N GLU A 41 15.73 -4.55 13.62
CA GLU A 41 14.82 -4.41 14.76
C GLU A 41 13.97 -3.13 14.62
N LYS A 42 12.68 -3.27 14.92
CA LYS A 42 11.71 -2.18 14.83
C LYS A 42 11.50 -1.53 16.20
N HIS A 43 11.68 -0.23 16.25
CA HIS A 43 11.44 0.60 17.43
C HIS A 43 10.36 1.63 17.15
N ILE A 44 9.42 1.81 18.08
CA ILE A 44 8.46 2.92 18.04
C ILE A 44 9.14 4.13 18.67
N LEU A 45 9.32 5.20 17.87
CA LEU A 45 9.92 6.44 18.33
C LEU A 45 8.90 7.37 18.96
N ALA A 46 7.71 7.50 18.34
CA ALA A 46 6.67 8.39 18.84
C ALA A 46 5.29 7.93 18.38
N VAL A 47 4.30 8.36 19.17
CA VAL A 47 2.88 8.38 18.77
C VAL A 47 2.46 9.84 18.80
N LEU A 48 2.21 10.43 17.63
CA LEU A 48 1.83 11.82 17.47
C LEU A 48 0.31 11.97 17.56
N PRO A 49 -0.19 13.08 18.13
CA PRO A 49 -1.60 13.23 18.47
C PRO A 49 -2.53 13.41 17.27
N ASP A 50 -1.98 13.77 16.11
CA ASP A 50 -2.74 13.97 14.88
C ASP A 50 -1.89 13.73 13.63
N ARG A 51 -2.53 13.70 12.46
CA ARG A 51 -1.89 13.47 11.16
C ARG A 51 -1.49 14.73 10.41
N LYS A 52 -1.49 15.89 11.06
CA LYS A 52 -1.15 17.14 10.40
C LYS A 52 0.32 17.15 9.99
N LYS A 53 0.58 17.74 8.82
CA LYS A 53 1.94 17.93 8.31
C LYS A 53 2.84 18.60 9.33
N ASP A 54 2.36 19.66 9.99
CA ASP A 54 3.15 20.44 10.94
C ASP A 54 3.51 19.63 12.19
N THR A 55 2.64 18.75 12.66
CA THR A 55 2.89 17.87 13.79
C THR A 55 4.01 16.87 13.45
N VAL A 56 3.95 16.26 12.26
CA VAL A 56 5.00 15.35 11.77
C VAL A 56 6.31 16.12 11.55
N LYS A 57 6.24 17.29 10.93
CA LYS A 57 7.40 18.17 10.69
C LYS A 57 8.09 18.56 11.99
N ALA A 58 7.34 18.96 13.01
CA ALA A 58 7.88 19.30 14.32
C ALA A 58 8.64 18.12 14.96
N PHE A 59 8.07 16.91 14.88
CA PHE A 59 8.76 15.71 15.37
C PHE A 59 10.05 15.44 14.60
N LEU A 60 10.02 15.45 13.27
CA LEU A 60 11.18 15.22 12.43
C LEU A 60 12.29 16.28 12.67
N ALA A 61 11.88 17.53 12.89
CA ALA A 61 12.80 18.61 13.22
C ALA A 61 13.50 18.39 14.58
N ALA A 62 12.82 17.79 15.54
CA ALA A 62 13.33 17.52 16.89
C ALA A 62 14.29 16.31 16.97
N ILE A 63 14.41 15.49 15.93
CA ILE A 63 15.38 14.38 15.90
C ILE A 63 16.80 14.98 15.99
N PRO A 64 17.69 14.49 16.87
CA PRO A 64 19.05 15.00 16.98
C PRO A 64 19.83 14.88 15.66
N ALA A 65 20.69 15.85 15.38
CA ALA A 65 21.42 15.92 14.11
C ALA A 65 22.25 14.65 13.83
N VAL A 66 22.83 14.05 14.86
CA VAL A 66 23.61 12.82 14.77
C VAL A 66 22.73 11.65 14.28
N ASN A 67 21.51 11.54 14.78
CA ASN A 67 20.56 10.50 14.36
C ASN A 67 19.99 10.81 12.97
N LYS A 68 19.69 12.08 12.67
CA LYS A 68 19.21 12.49 11.32
C LYS A 68 20.21 12.10 10.23
N ALA A 69 21.49 12.27 10.46
CA ALA A 69 22.54 11.93 9.51
C ALA A 69 22.57 10.44 9.12
N THR A 70 21.97 9.57 9.93
CA THR A 70 21.88 8.13 9.65
C THR A 70 20.65 7.73 8.85
N ILE A 71 19.66 8.63 8.69
CA ILE A 71 18.42 8.35 7.98
C ILE A 71 18.69 8.33 6.46
N GLN A 72 18.52 7.18 5.86
CA GLN A 72 18.69 6.98 4.41
C GLN A 72 17.36 7.00 3.68
N ARG A 73 16.30 6.48 4.31
CA ARG A 73 14.97 6.31 3.70
C ARG A 73 13.88 6.58 4.71
N VAL A 74 12.78 7.16 4.24
CA VAL A 74 11.55 7.29 5.03
C VAL A 74 10.40 6.62 4.27
N CYS A 75 9.78 5.63 4.92
CA CYS A 75 8.60 4.97 4.41
C CYS A 75 7.36 5.69 4.92
N VAL A 76 6.48 6.12 4.01
CA VAL A 76 5.24 6.85 4.32
C VAL A 76 4.05 6.20 3.62
N ASP A 77 2.84 6.51 4.06
CA ASP A 77 1.64 6.22 3.30
C ASP A 77 1.50 7.14 2.06
N MET A 78 0.36 7.11 1.38
CA MET A 78 0.11 7.93 0.20
C MET A 78 -0.34 9.37 0.54
N TYR A 79 -0.31 9.79 1.80
CA TYR A 79 -0.70 11.14 2.19
C TYR A 79 0.44 12.14 1.94
N GLU A 80 0.21 13.09 1.04
CA GLU A 80 1.22 14.08 0.63
C GLU A 80 1.79 14.89 1.78
N GLY A 81 1.01 15.11 2.85
CA GLY A 81 1.47 15.84 4.04
C GLY A 81 2.71 15.21 4.67
N TYR A 82 2.82 13.88 4.68
CA TYR A 82 4.00 13.19 5.24
C TYR A 82 5.20 13.32 4.32
N SER A 83 5.02 13.11 3.02
CA SER A 83 6.10 13.29 2.05
C SER A 83 6.67 14.70 2.09
N ASN A 84 5.79 15.72 2.13
CA ASN A 84 6.19 17.12 2.22
C ASN A 84 6.90 17.44 3.53
N ALA A 85 6.44 16.90 4.67
CA ALA A 85 7.13 17.07 5.95
C ALA A 85 8.56 16.49 5.89
N VAL A 86 8.75 15.33 5.25
CA VAL A 86 10.07 14.71 5.06
C VAL A 86 10.96 15.58 4.16
N TYR A 87 10.47 16.00 2.99
CA TYR A 87 11.26 16.83 2.07
C TYR A 87 11.74 18.13 2.70
N GLU A 88 10.92 18.73 3.57
CA GLU A 88 11.25 19.99 4.23
C GLU A 88 12.20 19.83 5.43
N THR A 89 12.25 18.67 6.07
CA THR A 89 13.04 18.47 7.30
C THR A 89 14.25 17.56 7.12
N LEU A 90 14.24 16.71 6.12
CA LEU A 90 15.27 15.72 5.82
C LEU A 90 15.66 15.79 4.33
N PRO A 91 16.26 16.91 3.88
CA PRO A 91 16.60 17.08 2.47
C PRO A 91 17.58 16.00 2.00
N GLY A 92 17.34 15.43 0.82
CA GLY A 92 18.16 14.37 0.24
C GLY A 92 17.82 12.94 0.70
N VAL A 93 16.94 12.77 1.69
CA VAL A 93 16.49 11.45 2.12
C VAL A 93 15.46 10.90 1.12
N ALA A 94 15.59 9.62 0.78
CA ALA A 94 14.66 8.98 -0.14
C ALA A 94 13.30 8.70 0.55
N VAL A 95 12.22 9.21 -0.06
CA VAL A 95 10.85 8.91 0.38
C VAL A 95 10.34 7.67 -0.38
N ILE A 96 9.86 6.68 0.35
CA ILE A 96 9.31 5.45 -0.17
C ILE A 96 7.82 5.39 0.23
N VAL A 97 6.95 5.16 -0.74
CA VAL A 97 5.53 4.91 -0.45
C VAL A 97 5.35 3.45 -0.04
N ASP A 98 4.64 3.22 1.08
CA ASP A 98 4.35 1.86 1.54
C ASP A 98 3.48 1.12 0.52
N ARG A 99 4.00 0.00 0.02
CA ARG A 99 3.32 -0.88 -0.94
C ARG A 99 1.94 -1.37 -0.44
N PHE A 100 1.78 -1.50 0.88
CA PHE A 100 0.50 -1.92 1.46
C PHE A 100 -0.61 -0.91 1.14
N HIS A 101 -0.33 0.39 1.26
CA HIS A 101 -1.27 1.46 0.95
C HIS A 101 -1.59 1.53 -0.56
N VAL A 102 -0.59 1.34 -1.42
CA VAL A 102 -0.80 1.23 -2.87
C VAL A 102 -1.72 0.04 -3.19
N ALA A 103 -1.44 -1.14 -2.63
CA ALA A 103 -2.24 -2.33 -2.84
C ALA A 103 -3.67 -2.19 -2.26
N LYS A 104 -3.83 -1.53 -1.10
CA LYS A 104 -5.12 -1.25 -0.49
C LYS A 104 -5.97 -0.33 -1.36
N ASN A 105 -5.37 0.74 -1.89
CA ASN A 105 -6.05 1.68 -2.78
C ASN A 105 -6.49 0.98 -4.08
N TYR A 106 -5.57 0.26 -4.72
CA TYR A 106 -5.90 -0.55 -5.89
C TYR A 106 -7.06 -1.52 -5.63
N ARG A 107 -7.00 -2.30 -4.54
CA ARG A 107 -8.08 -3.25 -4.17
C ARG A 107 -9.42 -2.55 -4.00
N SER A 108 -9.43 -1.36 -3.39
CA SER A 108 -10.66 -0.58 -3.20
C SER A 108 -11.28 -0.16 -4.53
N CYS A 109 -10.47 0.33 -5.48
CA CYS A 109 -10.91 0.70 -6.82
C CYS A 109 -11.40 -0.54 -7.61
N ALA A 110 -10.62 -1.61 -7.59
CA ALA A 110 -10.96 -2.89 -8.24
C ALA A 110 -12.26 -3.48 -7.69
N ASP A 111 -12.51 -3.40 -6.38
CA ASP A 111 -13.74 -3.92 -5.77
C ASP A 111 -14.98 -3.09 -6.15
N LYS A 112 -14.83 -1.77 -6.31
CA LYS A 112 -15.91 -0.90 -6.82
C LYS A 112 -16.28 -1.27 -8.26
N ALA A 113 -15.28 -1.31 -9.15
CA ALA A 113 -15.49 -1.67 -10.55
C ALA A 113 -16.10 -3.08 -10.68
N ARG A 114 -15.57 -4.03 -9.93
CA ARG A 114 -16.13 -5.39 -9.89
C ARG A 114 -17.60 -5.42 -9.49
N LYS A 115 -18.02 -4.70 -8.46
CA LYS A 115 -19.42 -4.66 -8.03
C LYS A 115 -20.32 -4.11 -9.13
N GLN A 116 -19.86 -3.11 -9.87
CA GLN A 116 -20.58 -2.53 -11.00
C GLN A 116 -20.72 -3.55 -12.14
N GLU A 117 -19.62 -4.17 -12.55
CA GLU A 117 -19.59 -5.18 -13.60
C GLU A 117 -20.45 -6.41 -13.25
N MET A 118 -20.32 -6.95 -12.04
CA MET A 118 -21.15 -8.09 -11.62
C MET A 118 -22.65 -7.77 -11.58
N LYS A 119 -23.01 -6.52 -11.24
CA LYS A 119 -24.40 -6.08 -11.33
C LYS A 119 -24.88 -6.00 -12.79
N ALA A 120 -24.04 -5.50 -13.68
CA ALA A 120 -24.36 -5.46 -15.12
C ALA A 120 -24.48 -6.87 -15.70
N LEU A 121 -23.57 -7.78 -15.38
CA LEU A 121 -23.64 -9.18 -15.82
C LEU A 121 -24.91 -9.88 -15.32
N LYS A 122 -25.30 -9.66 -14.06
CA LYS A 122 -26.55 -10.23 -13.52
C LYS A 122 -27.80 -9.77 -14.27
N ASN A 123 -27.79 -8.55 -14.81
CA ASN A 123 -28.92 -8.02 -15.56
C ASN A 123 -28.92 -8.42 -17.04
N ASN A 124 -27.77 -8.78 -17.59
CA ASN A 124 -27.58 -8.99 -19.03
C ASN A 124 -27.44 -10.47 -19.43
N LEU A 125 -27.05 -11.33 -18.48
CA LEU A 125 -26.91 -12.76 -18.72
C LEU A 125 -28.20 -13.51 -18.38
N SER A 126 -28.38 -14.70 -18.98
CA SER A 126 -29.39 -15.64 -18.51
C SER A 126 -29.10 -16.12 -17.08
N ASP A 127 -30.11 -16.62 -16.38
CA ASP A 127 -29.90 -17.16 -15.02
C ASP A 127 -28.91 -18.34 -15.02
N ASP A 128 -28.92 -19.15 -16.06
CA ASP A 128 -28.01 -20.29 -16.21
C ASP A 128 -26.56 -19.81 -16.40
N ASP A 129 -26.31 -18.89 -17.33
CA ASP A 129 -24.98 -18.33 -17.57
C ASP A 129 -24.44 -17.60 -16.32
N TYR A 130 -25.30 -16.87 -15.61
CA TYR A 130 -24.89 -16.19 -14.40
C TYR A 130 -24.61 -17.19 -13.26
N ALA A 131 -25.31 -18.31 -13.20
CA ALA A 131 -25.09 -19.36 -12.22
C ALA A 131 -23.69 -20.00 -12.37
N GLU A 132 -23.14 -20.09 -13.59
CA GLU A 132 -21.77 -20.57 -13.84
C GLU A 132 -20.70 -19.68 -13.20
N LEU A 133 -21.01 -18.40 -12.95
CA LEU A 133 -20.13 -17.46 -12.28
C LEU A 133 -20.21 -17.55 -10.74
N LYS A 134 -20.94 -18.52 -10.20
CA LYS A 134 -21.04 -18.70 -8.73
C LYS A 134 -19.67 -18.95 -8.12
N GLY A 135 -19.34 -18.15 -7.10
CA GLY A 135 -18.06 -18.27 -6.39
C GLY A 135 -16.85 -17.64 -7.11
N VAL A 136 -16.99 -17.17 -8.36
CA VAL A 136 -15.89 -16.54 -9.14
C VAL A 136 -15.23 -15.37 -8.41
N MET A 137 -15.96 -14.74 -7.51
CA MET A 137 -15.49 -13.63 -6.70
C MET A 137 -14.29 -13.98 -5.81
N TRP A 138 -14.26 -15.20 -5.28
CA TRP A 138 -13.13 -15.68 -4.49
C TRP A 138 -11.94 -15.99 -5.39
N LEU A 139 -12.20 -16.51 -6.60
CA LEU A 139 -11.16 -16.79 -7.58
C LEU A 139 -10.53 -15.49 -8.09
N PHE A 140 -11.32 -14.47 -8.34
CA PHE A 140 -10.85 -13.15 -8.76
C PHE A 140 -9.87 -12.50 -7.77
N ARG A 141 -9.90 -12.88 -6.50
CA ARG A 141 -8.99 -12.39 -5.45
C ARG A 141 -7.67 -13.17 -5.35
N LYS A 142 -7.59 -14.36 -5.94
CA LYS A 142 -6.40 -15.21 -5.92
C LYS A 142 -5.46 -14.85 -7.07
N SER A 143 -4.15 -15.11 -6.90
CA SER A 143 -3.21 -15.03 -8.02
C SER A 143 -3.46 -16.15 -9.01
N TRP A 144 -3.18 -15.92 -10.28
CA TRP A 144 -3.34 -16.92 -11.33
C TRP A 144 -2.60 -18.22 -11.03
N ALA A 145 -1.35 -18.10 -10.56
CA ALA A 145 -0.51 -19.24 -10.20
C ALA A 145 -1.03 -20.11 -9.05
N SER A 146 -1.93 -19.55 -8.20
CA SER A 146 -2.54 -20.28 -7.08
C SER A 146 -3.84 -20.98 -7.42
N LEU A 147 -4.35 -20.83 -8.65
CA LEU A 147 -5.58 -21.41 -9.12
C LEU A 147 -5.34 -22.79 -9.77
N ILE A 148 -6.18 -23.77 -9.44
CA ILE A 148 -6.23 -25.03 -10.17
C ILE A 148 -6.93 -24.83 -11.53
N LYS A 149 -6.71 -25.77 -12.49
CA LYS A 149 -7.26 -25.64 -13.86
C LYS A 149 -8.75 -25.36 -13.92
N ALA A 150 -9.57 -26.03 -13.14
CA ALA A 150 -11.02 -25.80 -13.12
C ALA A 150 -11.35 -24.36 -12.69
N GLN A 151 -10.63 -23.80 -11.71
CA GLN A 151 -10.79 -22.43 -11.25
C GLN A 151 -10.34 -21.41 -12.30
N GLN A 152 -9.28 -21.72 -13.04
CA GLN A 152 -8.81 -20.88 -14.15
C GLN A 152 -9.85 -20.82 -15.26
N VAL A 153 -10.49 -21.95 -15.60
CA VAL A 153 -11.58 -21.99 -16.59
C VAL A 153 -12.75 -21.10 -16.18
N THR A 154 -13.21 -21.19 -14.92
CA THR A 154 -14.29 -20.32 -14.42
C THR A 154 -13.89 -18.84 -14.46
N LEU A 155 -12.63 -18.51 -14.18
CA LEU A 155 -12.16 -17.14 -14.24
C LEU A 155 -12.04 -16.65 -15.69
N LEU A 156 -11.61 -17.50 -16.62
CA LEU A 156 -11.60 -17.18 -18.06
C LEU A 156 -13.01 -16.94 -18.61
N LEU A 157 -14.00 -17.70 -18.14
CA LEU A 157 -15.40 -17.46 -18.50
C LEU A 157 -15.85 -16.07 -18.07
N LEU A 158 -15.56 -15.66 -16.82
CA LEU A 158 -15.80 -14.29 -16.35
C LEU A 158 -15.15 -13.24 -17.25
N PHE A 159 -13.90 -13.49 -17.67
CA PHE A 159 -13.15 -12.57 -18.54
C PHE A 159 -13.73 -12.48 -19.96
N GLY A 160 -14.39 -13.54 -20.44
CA GLY A 160 -15.15 -13.52 -21.68
C GLY A 160 -16.37 -12.61 -21.59
N TYR A 161 -17.07 -12.63 -20.46
CA TYR A 161 -18.23 -11.77 -20.24
C TYR A 161 -17.85 -10.32 -19.88
N SER A 162 -16.70 -10.08 -19.21
CA SER A 162 -16.28 -8.75 -18.82
C SER A 162 -14.78 -8.51 -19.10
N PRO A 163 -14.46 -7.90 -20.25
CA PRO A 163 -13.11 -7.44 -20.55
C PRO A 163 -12.53 -6.48 -19.50
N VAL A 164 -13.39 -5.68 -18.87
CA VAL A 164 -13.00 -4.76 -17.77
C VAL A 164 -12.45 -5.54 -16.58
N LEU A 165 -13.12 -6.60 -16.15
CA LEU A 165 -12.64 -7.44 -15.06
C LEU A 165 -11.34 -8.16 -15.42
N ARG A 166 -11.17 -8.56 -16.68
CA ARG A 166 -9.92 -9.11 -17.18
C ARG A 166 -8.78 -8.11 -17.00
N GLN A 167 -8.95 -6.88 -17.47
CA GLN A 167 -7.92 -5.83 -17.34
C GLN A 167 -7.57 -5.54 -15.88
N ILE A 168 -8.56 -5.41 -15.01
CA ILE A 168 -8.35 -5.21 -13.57
C ILE A 168 -7.54 -6.37 -12.98
N TYR A 169 -7.88 -7.60 -13.35
CA TYR A 169 -7.15 -8.78 -12.87
C TYR A 169 -5.69 -8.78 -13.34
N MET A 170 -5.46 -8.57 -14.63
CA MET A 170 -4.12 -8.54 -15.23
C MET A 170 -3.26 -7.44 -14.60
N PHE A 171 -3.82 -6.25 -14.44
CA PHE A 171 -3.09 -5.14 -13.81
C PHE A 171 -2.66 -5.45 -12.37
N ARG A 172 -3.50 -6.15 -11.60
CA ARG A 172 -3.13 -6.62 -10.26
C ARG A 172 -1.95 -7.60 -10.30
N GLU A 173 -1.94 -8.55 -11.24
CA GLU A 173 -0.85 -9.50 -11.39
C GLU A 173 0.46 -8.77 -11.75
N VAL A 174 0.40 -7.79 -12.66
CA VAL A 174 1.56 -6.96 -13.02
C VAL A 174 2.07 -6.18 -11.82
N LEU A 175 1.21 -5.46 -11.09
CA LEU A 175 1.61 -4.75 -9.87
C LEU A 175 2.27 -5.68 -8.85
N THR A 176 1.67 -6.85 -8.62
CA THR A 176 2.21 -7.83 -7.68
C THR A 176 3.59 -8.32 -8.13
N SER A 177 3.76 -8.57 -9.42
CA SER A 177 5.04 -8.97 -10.01
C SER A 177 6.12 -7.90 -9.83
N ILE A 178 5.78 -6.63 -10.09
CA ILE A 178 6.70 -5.50 -9.92
C ILE A 178 7.18 -5.41 -8.47
N PHE A 179 6.26 -5.47 -7.50
CA PHE A 179 6.62 -5.35 -6.08
C PHE A 179 7.38 -6.56 -5.52
N ASN A 180 7.35 -7.70 -6.19
CA ASN A 180 8.03 -8.91 -5.76
C ASN A 180 9.41 -9.12 -6.40
N ARG A 181 9.84 -8.23 -7.30
CA ARG A 181 11.13 -8.31 -7.99
C ARG A 181 12.02 -7.10 -7.66
N PRO A 182 13.33 -7.27 -7.65
CA PRO A 182 14.28 -6.17 -7.47
C PRO A 182 14.42 -5.37 -8.77
N LEU A 183 13.42 -4.53 -9.07
CA LEU A 183 13.42 -3.68 -10.26
C LEU A 183 13.94 -2.28 -9.96
N THR A 184 14.62 -1.69 -10.92
CA THR A 184 14.90 -0.26 -10.92
C THR A 184 13.63 0.53 -11.26
N LYS A 185 13.58 1.82 -10.89
CA LYS A 185 12.44 2.68 -11.20
C LYS A 185 12.10 2.73 -12.71
N PRO A 186 13.07 2.90 -13.64
CA PRO A 186 12.77 2.85 -15.08
C PRO A 186 12.16 1.51 -15.53
N GLN A 187 12.67 0.38 -15.04
CA GLN A 187 12.13 -0.93 -15.36
C GLN A 187 10.69 -1.09 -14.87
N ALA A 188 10.40 -0.69 -13.61
CA ALA A 188 9.05 -0.74 -13.06
C ALA A 188 8.08 0.14 -13.86
N VAL A 189 8.48 1.36 -14.25
CA VAL A 189 7.66 2.25 -15.08
C VAL A 189 7.41 1.65 -16.47
N SER A 190 8.39 1.04 -17.08
CA SER A 190 8.24 0.36 -18.38
C SER A 190 7.20 -0.77 -18.31
N GLU A 191 7.23 -1.56 -17.25
CA GLU A 191 6.27 -2.66 -17.06
C GLU A 191 4.84 -2.20 -16.73
N LEU A 192 4.70 -1.03 -16.12
CA LEU A 192 3.37 -0.45 -15.87
C LEU A 192 2.73 0.12 -17.14
N ASN A 193 3.53 0.47 -18.13
CA ASN A 193 3.08 1.08 -19.38
C ASN A 193 2.93 0.06 -20.53
N ALA A 194 3.33 -1.20 -20.32
CA ALA A 194 3.23 -2.28 -21.30
C ALA A 194 1.86 -2.97 -21.26
#